data_7083a21b24e6e28760530f075136d18a
#
_entry.id   7083a21b24e6e28760530f075136d18a
#
_cell.length_a   1.000
_cell.length_b   1.000
_cell.length_c   1.000
_cell.angle_alpha   90.00
_cell.angle_beta   90.00
_cell.angle_gamma   90.00
#
_symmetry.space_group_name_H-M   'P 1'
#
loop_
_entity.id
_entity.type
_entity.pdbx_description
1 polymer ?
#
loop_
_entity_poly.entity_id
_entity_poly.type
_entity_poly.pdbx_seq_one_letter_code
_entity_poly.pdbx_strand_id
1 'polypeptide(L)'
;MTGDRNHDVDVAVIGGGPAGATVAAMLATRGHHVVMFDRDEFPRPKVCGCCLADRGVAVLRDLGLQSLIERGLTLAEVELGAGGRHLRLPFPGSIVVSREDLDTTLVEHARAAGATVRTRTRAVVDSDRTVRTRDLEDGVENAVRARFIVAADGLDGRALEALPHFSWRVSGGSRFGAGVTIPASQVPAEAPPPGRLDMLAHRAGYLGVVRLPGGGLDLAAAFDNRSIRALGGPAAAAASILHAQDRPSLAAVASRLKWRGTPRLTRRRRVADDRIACVGDAAGYVEPFTGEGMSWALGTATVLAETIDQAIADNGSLLDWRRRHSRLVGRDRLRCRLVAQAVRTPGLAHAAIRVASVAPFIRRRLADAASGGRTSPGDLIGGRS
;
A
#
# COMPACT_ATOMS: atom_id res chain seq x y z
N MET A 1 40.12 -1.75 16.75
CA MET A 1 38.68 -1.75 16.51
C MET A 1 38.19 -0.29 16.58
N THR A 2 38.39 0.48 15.52
CA THR A 2 37.94 1.88 15.41
C THR A 2 36.63 1.84 14.68
N GLY A 3 35.52 1.71 15.43
CA GLY A 3 34.16 1.88 14.86
C GLY A 3 34.01 3.31 14.35
N ASP A 4 33.58 3.43 13.13
CA ASP A 4 33.25 4.68 12.44
C ASP A 4 32.11 5.40 13.20
N ARG A 5 32.46 6.20 14.20
CA ARG A 5 31.53 6.93 15.09
C ARG A 5 31.02 8.23 14.47
N ASN A 6 30.83 8.26 13.16
CA ASN A 6 30.41 9.47 12.47
C ASN A 6 28.91 9.48 12.10
N HIS A 7 28.09 8.65 12.76
CA HIS A 7 26.65 8.60 12.57
C HIS A 7 25.91 8.99 13.84
N ASP A 8 24.88 9.83 13.71
CA ASP A 8 24.04 10.29 14.84
C ASP A 8 23.05 9.20 15.28
N VAL A 9 22.62 8.33 14.31
CA VAL A 9 21.67 7.24 14.50
C VAL A 9 22.08 6.01 13.68
N ASP A 10 21.60 4.83 14.08
CA ASP A 10 21.80 3.61 13.28
C ASP A 10 20.96 3.65 12.03
N VAL A 11 19.67 4.03 12.15
CA VAL A 11 18.73 4.02 11.04
C VAL A 11 17.85 5.26 11.01
N ALA A 12 17.82 5.94 9.87
CA ALA A 12 16.83 6.97 9.57
C ALA A 12 15.76 6.41 8.63
N VAL A 13 14.49 6.48 9.05
CA VAL A 13 13.32 6.04 8.27
C VAL A 13 12.55 7.25 7.78
N ILE A 14 12.31 7.37 6.47
CA ILE A 14 11.58 8.48 5.87
C ILE A 14 10.22 7.98 5.40
N GLY A 15 9.15 8.36 6.11
CA GLY A 15 7.77 7.97 5.92
C GLY A 15 7.25 7.03 7.00
N GLY A 16 6.21 7.45 7.73
CA GLY A 16 5.53 6.74 8.82
C GLY A 16 4.29 5.95 8.35
N GLY A 17 4.22 5.54 7.08
CA GLY A 17 3.19 4.60 6.61
C GLY A 17 3.47 3.16 7.08
N PRO A 18 2.62 2.17 6.66
CA PRO A 18 2.73 0.80 7.17
C PRO A 18 4.12 0.19 7.05
N ALA A 19 4.84 0.43 5.95
CA ALA A 19 6.19 -0.10 5.78
C ALA A 19 7.21 0.56 6.71
N GLY A 20 7.23 1.89 6.76
CA GLY A 20 8.25 2.62 7.55
C GLY A 20 8.05 2.45 9.04
N ALA A 21 6.81 2.54 9.53
CA ALA A 21 6.51 2.34 10.94
C ALA A 21 6.84 0.91 11.41
N THR A 22 6.57 -0.11 10.56
CA THR A 22 6.94 -1.50 10.86
C THR A 22 8.47 -1.66 10.94
N VAL A 23 9.23 -1.12 9.97
CA VAL A 23 10.72 -1.17 10.03
C VAL A 23 11.22 -0.48 11.29
N ALA A 24 10.71 0.72 11.60
CA ALA A 24 11.13 1.49 12.77
C ALA A 24 10.84 0.74 14.08
N ALA A 25 9.63 0.17 14.23
CA ALA A 25 9.26 -0.60 15.40
C ALA A 25 10.17 -1.82 15.60
N MET A 26 10.36 -2.62 14.56
CA MET A 26 11.14 -3.85 14.64
C MET A 26 12.62 -3.60 14.94
N LEU A 27 13.21 -2.56 14.39
CA LEU A 27 14.60 -2.21 14.66
C LEU A 27 14.78 -1.59 16.06
N ALA A 28 13.86 -0.72 16.49
CA ALA A 28 13.88 -0.16 17.84
C ALA A 28 13.71 -1.26 18.91
N THR A 29 12.81 -2.23 18.70
CA THR A 29 12.66 -3.40 19.59
C THR A 29 13.97 -4.21 19.71
N ARG A 30 14.82 -4.22 18.68
CA ARG A 30 16.15 -4.87 18.71
C ARG A 30 17.25 -4.01 19.33
N GLY A 31 16.91 -2.82 19.85
CA GLY A 31 17.83 -1.92 20.54
C GLY A 31 18.61 -0.97 19.62
N HIS A 32 18.27 -0.89 18.32
CA HIS A 32 18.92 0.06 17.43
C HIS A 32 18.40 1.49 17.66
N HIS A 33 19.27 2.48 17.50
CA HIS A 33 18.91 3.90 17.55
C HIS A 33 18.23 4.29 16.23
N VAL A 34 16.88 4.37 16.24
CA VAL A 34 16.05 4.64 15.06
C VAL A 34 15.37 5.99 15.17
N VAL A 35 15.49 6.81 14.12
CA VAL A 35 14.67 8.01 13.96
C VAL A 35 13.76 7.84 12.74
N MET A 36 12.46 8.15 12.89
CA MET A 36 11.48 8.11 11.81
C MET A 36 10.88 9.51 11.59
N PHE A 37 10.83 9.93 10.34
CA PHE A 37 10.27 11.22 9.91
C PHE A 37 9.03 10.99 9.06
N ASP A 38 7.94 11.72 9.34
CA ASP A 38 6.79 11.84 8.43
C ASP A 38 6.37 13.30 8.31
N ARG A 39 6.01 13.70 7.08
CA ARG A 39 5.56 15.08 6.80
C ARG A 39 4.18 15.38 7.35
N ASP A 40 3.37 14.34 7.56
CA ASP A 40 2.00 14.44 8.07
C ASP A 40 1.98 14.18 9.59
N GLU A 41 0.93 14.66 10.25
CA GLU A 41 0.55 14.27 11.61
C GLU A 41 -0.46 13.12 11.55
N PHE A 42 -0.52 12.31 12.60
CA PHE A 42 -1.46 11.18 12.67
C PHE A 42 -2.58 11.47 13.71
N PRO A 43 -3.84 11.05 13.44
CA PRO A 43 -4.32 10.30 12.27
C PRO A 43 -4.37 11.12 10.99
N ARG A 44 -4.09 10.48 9.83
CA ARG A 44 -4.13 11.13 8.52
C ARG A 44 -4.86 10.31 7.46
N PRO A 45 -5.65 10.94 6.59
CA PRO A 45 -6.29 10.24 5.48
C PRO A 45 -5.28 9.91 4.37
N LYS A 46 -5.40 8.71 3.79
CA LYS A 46 -4.59 8.26 2.65
C LYS A 46 -5.48 7.56 1.63
N VAL A 47 -5.27 7.82 0.34
CA VAL A 47 -5.93 7.07 -0.73
C VAL A 47 -5.50 5.61 -0.65
N CYS A 48 -6.46 4.71 -0.42
CA CYS A 48 -6.22 3.28 -0.23
C CYS A 48 -7.55 2.53 -0.44
N GLY A 49 -7.52 1.25 -0.76
CA GLY A 49 -8.71 0.40 -0.76
C GLY A 49 -9.03 -0.20 0.61
N CYS A 50 -8.32 0.19 1.66
CA CYS A 50 -8.54 -0.21 3.06
C CYS A 50 -8.60 -1.74 3.34
N CYS A 51 -8.31 -2.58 2.33
CA CYS A 51 -8.31 -4.04 2.46
C CYS A 51 -6.89 -4.54 2.81
N LEU A 52 -6.79 -5.28 3.88
CA LEU A 52 -5.55 -5.94 4.33
C LEU A 52 -5.73 -7.45 4.18
N ALA A 53 -4.93 -8.05 3.31
CA ALA A 53 -4.95 -9.49 3.07
C ALA A 53 -4.32 -10.29 4.23
N ASP A 54 -4.59 -11.58 4.30
CA ASP A 54 -4.16 -12.53 5.33
C ASP A 54 -2.68 -12.39 5.73
N ARG A 55 -1.77 -12.24 4.76
CA ARG A 55 -0.33 -12.00 5.03
C ARG A 55 -0.08 -10.74 5.85
N GLY A 56 -0.80 -9.66 5.57
CA GLY A 56 -0.68 -8.42 6.32
C GLY A 56 -1.26 -8.56 7.72
N VAL A 57 -2.38 -9.30 7.86
CA VAL A 57 -2.97 -9.64 9.15
C VAL A 57 -2.00 -10.47 10.00
N ALA A 58 -1.29 -11.43 9.38
CA ALA A 58 -0.28 -12.23 10.07
C ALA A 58 0.85 -11.34 10.63
N VAL A 59 1.37 -10.39 9.83
CA VAL A 59 2.39 -9.45 10.31
C VAL A 59 1.87 -8.60 11.49
N LEU A 60 0.62 -8.12 11.44
CA LEU A 60 0.05 -7.38 12.58
C LEU A 60 -0.04 -8.24 13.84
N ARG A 61 -0.36 -9.53 13.69
CA ARG A 61 -0.39 -10.48 14.80
C ARG A 61 1.00 -10.71 15.39
N ASP A 62 2.01 -10.88 14.54
CA ASP A 62 3.41 -11.07 14.96
C ASP A 62 3.97 -9.83 15.66
N LEU A 63 3.46 -8.63 15.31
CA LEU A 63 3.77 -7.37 16.00
C LEU A 63 2.98 -7.18 17.32
N GLY A 64 2.11 -8.12 17.70
CA GLY A 64 1.27 -7.99 18.90
C GLY A 64 0.11 -7.01 18.76
N LEU A 65 -0.27 -6.62 17.53
CA LEU A 65 -1.33 -5.64 17.26
C LEU A 65 -2.72 -6.29 17.11
N GLN A 66 -3.04 -7.25 17.96
CA GLN A 66 -4.30 -8.00 17.92
C GLN A 66 -5.52 -7.10 18.04
N SER A 67 -5.46 -6.06 18.88
CA SER A 67 -6.57 -5.11 19.06
C SER A 67 -6.92 -4.34 17.77
N LEU A 68 -5.95 -4.06 16.91
CA LEU A 68 -6.19 -3.45 15.61
C LEU A 68 -6.92 -4.43 14.66
N ILE A 69 -6.54 -5.72 14.70
CA ILE A 69 -7.20 -6.77 13.90
C ILE A 69 -8.67 -6.90 14.32
N GLU A 70 -8.94 -6.89 15.62
CA GLU A 70 -10.29 -7.01 16.18
C GLU A 70 -11.20 -5.81 15.87
N ARG A 71 -10.63 -4.61 15.75
CA ARG A 71 -11.36 -3.42 15.29
C ARG A 71 -11.63 -3.42 13.78
N GLY A 72 -10.93 -4.24 13.00
CA GLY A 72 -11.17 -4.42 11.59
C GLY A 72 -12.47 -5.17 11.29
N LEU A 73 -13.06 -4.93 10.10
CA LEU A 73 -14.18 -5.76 9.62
C LEU A 73 -13.62 -6.95 8.85
N THR A 74 -14.05 -8.16 9.21
CA THR A 74 -13.74 -9.36 8.42
C THR A 74 -14.27 -9.19 7.00
N LEU A 75 -13.40 -9.40 5.99
CA LEU A 75 -13.76 -9.39 4.59
C LEU A 75 -13.98 -10.83 4.13
N ALA A 76 -15.24 -11.19 3.91
CA ALA A 76 -15.65 -12.55 3.58
C ALA A 76 -15.80 -12.80 2.08
N GLU A 77 -16.16 -11.76 1.32
CA GLU A 77 -16.52 -11.86 -0.09
C GLU A 77 -15.92 -10.73 -0.92
N VAL A 78 -15.63 -11.03 -2.18
CA VAL A 78 -15.42 -10.02 -3.23
C VAL A 78 -16.50 -10.19 -4.31
N GLU A 79 -17.13 -9.09 -4.71
CA GLU A 79 -18.04 -9.03 -5.87
C GLU A 79 -17.30 -8.39 -7.03
N LEU A 80 -17.13 -9.14 -8.11
CA LEU A 80 -16.55 -8.64 -9.36
C LEU A 80 -17.69 -8.21 -10.29
N GLY A 81 -17.73 -6.94 -10.67
CA GLY A 81 -18.73 -6.38 -11.59
C GLY A 81 -18.10 -5.93 -12.92
N ALA A 82 -18.66 -6.35 -14.06
CA ALA A 82 -18.27 -5.86 -15.38
C ALA A 82 -19.43 -5.98 -16.38
N GLY A 83 -19.76 -4.90 -17.10
CA GLY A 83 -20.78 -4.90 -18.14
C GLY A 83 -22.16 -5.34 -17.66
N GLY A 84 -22.59 -4.91 -16.48
CA GLY A 84 -23.86 -5.28 -15.84
C GLY A 84 -23.93 -6.71 -15.30
N ARG A 85 -22.81 -7.45 -15.30
CA ARG A 85 -22.73 -8.80 -14.70
C ARG A 85 -21.93 -8.77 -13.43
N HIS A 86 -22.34 -9.61 -12.47
CA HIS A 86 -21.71 -9.71 -11.15
C HIS A 86 -21.35 -11.16 -10.84
N LEU A 87 -20.22 -11.36 -10.18
CA LEU A 87 -19.73 -12.65 -9.69
C LEU A 87 -19.21 -12.49 -8.28
N ARG A 88 -19.80 -13.21 -7.33
CA ARG A 88 -19.31 -13.24 -5.94
C ARG A 88 -18.37 -14.41 -5.73
N LEU A 89 -17.26 -14.12 -5.09
CA LEU A 89 -16.21 -15.08 -4.76
C LEU A 89 -15.89 -14.99 -3.27
N PRO A 90 -15.61 -16.11 -2.60
CA PRO A 90 -15.08 -16.09 -1.23
C PRO A 90 -13.76 -15.33 -1.18
N PHE A 91 -13.55 -14.55 -0.11
CA PHE A 91 -12.31 -13.80 0.11
C PHE A 91 -11.87 -13.89 1.58
N PRO A 92 -11.58 -15.11 2.08
CA PRO A 92 -11.29 -15.35 3.49
C PRO A 92 -9.92 -14.82 3.90
N GLY A 93 -9.76 -14.58 5.22
CA GLY A 93 -8.48 -14.22 5.84
C GLY A 93 -8.10 -12.75 5.73
N SER A 94 -8.93 -11.94 5.08
CA SER A 94 -8.71 -10.50 4.92
C SER A 94 -9.58 -9.68 5.87
N ILE A 95 -9.13 -8.48 6.19
CA ILE A 95 -9.90 -7.49 6.98
C ILE A 95 -9.95 -6.16 6.25
N VAL A 96 -10.96 -5.37 6.56
CA VAL A 96 -11.01 -3.96 6.23
C VAL A 96 -10.59 -3.15 7.45
N VAL A 97 -9.60 -2.29 7.27
CA VAL A 97 -9.11 -1.38 8.31
C VAL A 97 -8.88 -0.01 7.70
N SER A 98 -9.27 1.06 8.41
CA SER A 98 -8.98 2.41 7.90
C SER A 98 -7.48 2.69 7.93
N ARG A 99 -7.00 3.51 6.99
CA ARG A 99 -5.61 3.96 6.98
C ARG A 99 -5.29 4.87 8.16
N GLU A 100 -6.28 5.58 8.65
CA GLU A 100 -6.14 6.43 9.84
C GLU A 100 -5.84 5.57 11.07
N ASP A 101 -6.58 4.49 11.29
CA ASP A 101 -6.37 3.59 12.43
C ASP A 101 -5.09 2.76 12.27
N LEU A 102 -4.88 2.15 11.10
CA LEU A 102 -3.69 1.34 10.81
C LEU A 102 -2.40 2.15 10.96
N ASP A 103 -2.31 3.30 10.27
CA ASP A 103 -1.09 4.09 10.25
C ASP A 103 -0.79 4.67 11.65
N THR A 104 -1.80 5.17 12.36
CA THR A 104 -1.65 5.68 13.73
C THR A 104 -1.19 4.58 14.69
N THR A 105 -1.84 3.42 14.68
CA THR A 105 -1.48 2.30 15.56
C THR A 105 -0.03 1.83 15.32
N LEU A 106 0.40 1.74 14.06
CA LEU A 106 1.78 1.35 13.73
C LEU A 106 2.81 2.40 14.16
N VAL A 107 2.50 3.69 14.03
CA VAL A 107 3.38 4.79 14.48
C VAL A 107 3.50 4.79 15.99
N GLU A 108 2.39 4.64 16.72
CA GLU A 108 2.42 4.55 18.18
C GLU A 108 3.17 3.30 18.66
N HIS A 109 3.02 2.18 17.94
CA HIS A 109 3.78 0.97 18.22
C HIS A 109 5.30 1.20 18.03
N ALA A 110 5.71 1.93 16.98
CA ALA A 110 7.11 2.29 16.79
C ALA A 110 7.65 3.19 17.91
N ARG A 111 6.85 4.16 18.40
CA ARG A 111 7.20 4.98 19.57
C ARG A 111 7.36 4.14 20.83
N ALA A 112 6.41 3.27 21.10
CA ALA A 112 6.43 2.37 22.26
C ALA A 112 7.64 1.42 22.23
N ALA A 113 8.10 1.02 21.03
CA ALA A 113 9.30 0.22 20.84
C ALA A 113 10.62 1.01 21.04
N GLY A 114 10.56 2.33 21.21
CA GLY A 114 11.74 3.19 21.44
C GLY A 114 12.24 3.97 20.23
N ALA A 115 11.53 3.94 19.08
CA ALA A 115 11.89 4.76 17.93
C ALA A 115 11.58 6.25 18.21
N THR A 116 12.49 7.15 17.86
CA THR A 116 12.23 8.59 17.86
C THR A 116 11.37 8.92 16.64
N VAL A 117 10.13 9.35 16.85
CA VAL A 117 9.20 9.70 15.75
C VAL A 117 9.00 11.21 15.66
N ARG A 118 9.33 11.78 14.51
CA ARG A 118 9.16 13.19 14.15
C ARG A 118 8.09 13.32 13.08
N THR A 119 6.89 13.70 13.48
CA THR A 119 5.77 14.07 12.58
C THR A 119 5.91 15.52 12.15
N ARG A 120 5.11 15.97 11.18
CA ARG A 120 5.20 17.33 10.56
C ARG A 120 6.61 17.68 10.10
N THR A 121 7.41 16.66 9.77
CA THR A 121 8.82 16.83 9.39
C THR A 121 9.07 16.27 8.00
N ARG A 122 9.38 17.14 7.06
CA ARG A 122 9.84 16.71 5.73
C ARG A 122 11.29 16.27 5.82
N ALA A 123 11.60 15.11 5.28
CA ALA A 123 12.96 14.59 5.19
C ALA A 123 13.32 14.24 3.74
N VAL A 124 14.54 14.60 3.32
CA VAL A 124 15.11 14.28 2.01
C VAL A 124 16.55 13.84 2.19
N VAL A 125 17.07 13.06 1.26
CA VAL A 125 18.46 12.55 1.29
C VAL A 125 19.28 13.31 0.27
N ASP A 126 20.32 13.96 0.72
CA ASP A 126 21.26 14.68 -0.14
C ASP A 126 22.21 13.74 -0.89
N SER A 127 22.97 14.31 -1.80
CA SER A 127 23.98 13.59 -2.61
C SER A 127 25.09 12.95 -1.76
N ASP A 128 25.40 13.52 -0.60
CA ASP A 128 26.34 13.01 0.40
C ASP A 128 25.71 11.99 1.37
N ARG A 129 24.44 11.63 1.16
CA ARG A 129 23.64 10.71 1.99
C ARG A 129 23.33 11.24 3.39
N THR A 130 23.40 12.53 3.61
CA THR A 130 22.86 13.18 4.81
C THR A 130 21.34 13.30 4.67
N VAL A 131 20.60 12.96 5.72
CA VAL A 131 19.15 13.19 5.79
C VAL A 131 18.90 14.61 6.25
N ARG A 132 18.47 15.48 5.34
CA ARG A 132 18.04 16.82 5.67
C ARG A 132 16.57 16.82 6.04
N THR A 133 16.27 17.46 7.15
CA THR A 133 14.91 17.56 7.66
C THR A 133 14.49 19.01 7.78
N ARG A 134 13.20 19.27 7.54
CA ARG A 134 12.57 20.55 7.76
C ARG A 134 11.28 20.33 8.53
N ASP A 135 11.20 20.91 9.71
CA ASP A 135 9.95 21.00 10.45
C ASP A 135 8.95 21.87 9.66
N LEU A 136 7.71 21.45 9.55
CA LEU A 136 6.68 22.13 8.75
C LEU A 136 5.86 23.12 9.58
N GLU A 137 6.09 23.19 10.90
CA GLU A 137 5.43 24.15 11.78
C GLU A 137 6.25 25.44 11.94
N ASP A 138 7.53 25.28 12.32
CA ASP A 138 8.43 26.43 12.59
C ASP A 138 9.48 26.65 11.49
N GLY A 139 9.59 25.74 10.53
CA GLY A 139 10.53 25.81 9.41
C GLY A 139 11.97 25.47 9.75
N VAL A 140 12.26 25.03 10.97
CA VAL A 140 13.62 24.68 11.41
C VAL A 140 14.17 23.54 10.58
N GLU A 141 15.39 23.74 10.08
CA GLU A 141 16.12 22.75 9.30
C GLU A 141 17.21 22.10 10.15
N ASN A 142 17.32 20.78 10.01
CA ASN A 142 18.33 19.96 10.67
C ASN A 142 18.93 18.97 9.69
N ALA A 143 20.04 18.36 10.09
CA ALA A 143 20.71 17.30 9.34
C ALA A 143 20.96 16.10 10.27
N VAL A 144 20.70 14.90 9.77
CA VAL A 144 20.94 13.65 10.50
C VAL A 144 21.80 12.74 9.65
N ARG A 145 22.88 12.24 10.22
CA ARG A 145 23.72 11.20 9.62
C ARG A 145 23.30 9.85 10.15
N ALA A 146 22.84 8.99 9.28
CA ALA A 146 22.45 7.63 9.63
C ALA A 146 23.38 6.61 8.98
N ARG A 147 23.64 5.52 9.69
CA ARG A 147 24.39 4.39 9.12
C ARG A 147 23.62 3.78 7.95
N PHE A 148 22.29 3.61 8.10
CA PHE A 148 21.39 3.18 7.04
C PHE A 148 20.18 4.10 6.92
N ILE A 149 19.67 4.25 5.72
CA ILE A 149 18.50 5.07 5.39
C ILE A 149 17.42 4.21 4.74
N VAL A 150 16.20 4.31 5.25
CA VAL A 150 15.03 3.62 4.71
C VAL A 150 14.08 4.64 4.09
N ALA A 151 13.93 4.59 2.76
CA ALA A 151 12.92 5.37 2.05
C ALA A 151 11.60 4.58 2.03
N ALA A 152 10.63 5.03 2.83
CA ALA A 152 9.29 4.49 2.98
C ALA A 152 8.20 5.55 2.73
N ASP A 153 8.54 6.62 1.99
CA ASP A 153 7.76 7.82 1.74
C ASP A 153 6.60 7.64 0.73
N GLY A 154 6.36 6.38 0.34
CA GLY A 154 5.20 5.97 -0.44
C GLY A 154 5.31 6.26 -1.94
N LEU A 155 4.15 6.25 -2.62
CA LEU A 155 4.06 6.37 -4.07
C LEU A 155 4.48 7.75 -4.57
N ASP A 156 4.22 8.80 -3.80
CA ASP A 156 4.58 10.20 -4.11
C ASP A 156 5.91 10.61 -3.49
N GLY A 157 6.68 9.64 -3.05
CA GLY A 157 7.91 9.86 -2.32
C GLY A 157 8.98 10.59 -3.11
N ARG A 158 9.54 11.63 -2.50
CA ARG A 158 10.58 12.51 -3.03
C ARG A 158 11.87 12.45 -2.23
N ALA A 159 11.92 11.63 -1.20
CA ALA A 159 13.06 11.54 -0.30
C ALA A 159 14.41 11.33 -1.01
N LEU A 160 14.41 10.69 -2.17
CA LEU A 160 15.62 10.35 -2.93
C LEU A 160 15.76 11.13 -4.25
N GLU A 161 15.11 12.30 -4.40
CA GLU A 161 15.18 13.09 -5.66
C GLU A 161 16.60 13.57 -6.00
N ALA A 162 17.41 13.86 -5.00
CA ALA A 162 18.81 14.28 -5.20
C ALA A 162 19.72 13.11 -5.61
N LEU A 163 19.23 11.89 -5.68
CA LEU A 163 19.98 10.69 -6.04
C LEU A 163 19.49 10.12 -7.39
N PRO A 164 20.10 10.48 -8.53
CA PRO A 164 19.59 10.14 -9.86
C PRO A 164 19.42 8.64 -10.12
N HIS A 165 20.25 7.80 -9.49
CA HIS A 165 20.17 6.34 -9.63
C HIS A 165 18.94 5.72 -8.95
N PHE A 166 18.22 6.49 -8.11
CA PHE A 166 16.90 6.13 -7.56
C PHE A 166 15.72 6.77 -8.33
N SER A 167 15.94 7.37 -9.47
CA SER A 167 14.89 8.02 -10.25
C SER A 167 13.75 7.05 -10.63
N TRP A 168 12.53 7.57 -10.64
CA TRP A 168 11.34 6.83 -11.01
C TRP A 168 11.29 6.55 -12.53
N ARG A 169 10.95 5.31 -12.88
CA ARG A 169 10.56 4.90 -14.22
C ARG A 169 9.07 4.58 -14.23
N VAL A 170 8.27 5.46 -14.81
CA VAL A 170 6.82 5.32 -14.88
C VAL A 170 6.44 4.56 -16.14
N SER A 171 5.55 3.57 -16.04
CA SER A 171 5.04 2.83 -17.20
C SER A 171 4.17 3.74 -18.08
N GLY A 172 4.33 3.69 -19.41
CA GLY A 172 3.55 4.50 -20.35
C GLY A 172 2.03 4.27 -20.26
N GLY A 173 1.61 3.04 -20.00
CA GLY A 173 0.21 2.68 -19.81
C GLY A 173 -0.29 2.76 -18.34
N SER A 174 0.43 3.43 -17.46
CA SER A 174 0.03 3.55 -16.05
C SER A 174 -1.26 4.35 -15.88
N ARG A 175 -2.17 3.84 -15.06
CA ARG A 175 -3.37 4.56 -14.60
C ARG A 175 -3.05 5.53 -13.48
N PHE A 176 -3.97 6.47 -13.23
CA PHE A 176 -4.01 7.30 -12.02
C PHE A 176 -4.89 6.63 -10.98
N GLY A 177 -4.46 6.71 -9.72
CA GLY A 177 -5.32 6.37 -8.61
C GLY A 177 -6.09 7.59 -8.12
N ALA A 178 -7.28 7.36 -7.60
CA ALA A 178 -8.01 8.36 -6.83
C ALA A 178 -8.89 7.65 -5.80
N GLY A 179 -9.18 8.33 -4.69
CA GLY A 179 -10.04 7.79 -3.65
C GLY A 179 -10.80 8.87 -2.90
N VAL A 180 -11.89 8.44 -2.28
CA VAL A 180 -12.73 9.25 -1.42
C VAL A 180 -13.43 8.39 -0.39
N THR A 181 -13.64 8.94 0.81
CA THR A 181 -14.43 8.31 1.87
C THR A 181 -15.80 8.96 1.93
N ILE A 182 -16.87 8.14 1.98
CA ILE A 182 -18.25 8.58 2.19
C ILE A 182 -18.56 8.39 3.68
N PRO A 183 -18.96 9.45 4.41
CA PRO A 183 -19.36 9.34 5.81
C PRO A 183 -20.55 8.40 5.99
N ALA A 184 -20.64 7.72 7.14
CA ALA A 184 -21.72 6.75 7.43
C ALA A 184 -23.15 7.31 7.23
N SER A 185 -23.34 8.59 7.56
CA SER A 185 -24.62 9.32 7.40
C SER A 185 -25.04 9.54 5.94
N GLN A 186 -24.13 9.38 4.98
CA GLN A 186 -24.40 9.58 3.54
C GLN A 186 -24.34 8.29 2.74
N VAL A 187 -24.20 7.13 3.40
CA VAL A 187 -24.10 5.83 2.73
C VAL A 187 -25.49 5.40 2.23
N PRO A 188 -25.66 5.23 0.90
CA PRO A 188 -26.95 4.80 0.35
C PRO A 188 -27.22 3.31 0.56
N ALA A 189 -28.48 2.90 0.45
CA ALA A 189 -28.91 1.53 0.68
C ALA A 189 -28.29 0.51 -0.28
N GLU A 190 -27.95 0.93 -1.51
CA GLU A 190 -27.31 0.08 -2.55
C GLU A 190 -25.81 -0.17 -2.33
N ALA A 191 -25.23 0.41 -1.28
CA ALA A 191 -23.83 0.19 -0.93
C ALA A 191 -23.57 -1.27 -0.52
N PRO A 192 -22.32 -1.78 -0.69
CA PRO A 192 -21.99 -3.13 -0.24
C PRO A 192 -22.27 -3.32 1.26
N PRO A 193 -22.75 -4.49 1.68
CA PRO A 193 -22.86 -4.82 3.10
C PRO A 193 -21.47 -4.89 3.75
N PRO A 194 -21.40 -4.82 5.08
CA PRO A 194 -20.17 -5.12 5.80
C PRO A 194 -19.60 -6.50 5.39
N GLY A 195 -18.28 -6.60 5.23
CA GLY A 195 -17.60 -7.84 4.87
C GLY A 195 -17.56 -8.16 3.37
N ARG A 196 -18.06 -7.27 2.51
CA ARG A 196 -17.95 -7.42 1.05
C ARG A 196 -17.19 -6.27 0.42
N LEU A 197 -16.24 -6.62 -0.46
CA LEU A 197 -15.56 -5.70 -1.37
C LEU A 197 -16.20 -5.79 -2.76
N ASP A 198 -16.68 -4.69 -3.30
CA ASP A 198 -17.15 -4.61 -4.68
C ASP A 198 -16.02 -4.07 -5.56
N MET A 199 -15.61 -4.84 -6.58
CA MET A 199 -14.61 -4.48 -7.59
C MET A 199 -15.27 -4.33 -8.95
N LEU A 200 -15.49 -3.09 -9.35
CA LEU A 200 -16.32 -2.71 -10.51
C LEU A 200 -15.43 -2.30 -11.67
N ALA A 201 -15.37 -3.12 -12.71
CA ALA A 201 -14.58 -2.88 -13.91
C ALA A 201 -15.38 -2.14 -15.00
N HIS A 202 -14.76 -1.16 -15.65
CA HIS A 202 -15.35 -0.35 -16.71
C HIS A 202 -14.26 0.15 -17.67
N ARG A 203 -14.65 0.63 -18.86
CA ARG A 203 -13.71 1.23 -19.83
C ARG A 203 -12.92 2.43 -19.27
N ALA A 204 -13.47 3.15 -18.29
CA ALA A 204 -12.79 4.27 -17.64
C ALA A 204 -11.74 3.84 -16.60
N GLY A 205 -11.73 2.56 -16.22
CA GLY A 205 -10.86 2.03 -15.18
C GLY A 205 -11.59 0.99 -14.34
N TYR A 206 -11.25 0.91 -13.07
CA TYR A 206 -12.01 0.14 -12.09
C TYR A 206 -12.16 0.91 -10.77
N LEU A 207 -13.17 0.53 -10.01
CA LEU A 207 -13.51 1.12 -8.72
C LEU A 207 -13.70 0.01 -7.70
N GLY A 208 -12.97 0.08 -6.58
CA GLY A 208 -13.23 -0.70 -5.39
C GLY A 208 -14.14 0.09 -4.44
N VAL A 209 -15.11 -0.57 -3.86
CA VAL A 209 -16.03 -0.02 -2.85
C VAL A 209 -16.09 -0.98 -1.67
N VAL A 210 -15.80 -0.50 -0.48
CA VAL A 210 -15.84 -1.33 0.73
C VAL A 210 -16.37 -0.52 1.92
N ARG A 211 -17.08 -1.19 2.83
CA ARG A 211 -17.57 -0.57 4.06
C ARG A 211 -16.47 -0.57 5.12
N LEU A 212 -16.24 0.59 5.72
CA LEU A 212 -15.30 0.78 6.83
C LEU A 212 -15.91 0.36 8.17
N PRO A 213 -15.09 0.03 9.19
CA PRO A 213 -15.54 -0.29 10.54
C PRO A 213 -16.49 0.74 11.14
N GLY A 214 -16.28 2.03 10.89
CA GLY A 214 -17.15 3.12 11.33
C GLY A 214 -18.43 3.31 10.51
N GLY A 215 -18.79 2.34 9.63
CA GLY A 215 -20.04 2.36 8.84
C GLY A 215 -19.96 3.21 7.55
N GLY A 216 -18.95 4.05 7.39
CA GLY A 216 -18.69 4.79 6.13
C GLY A 216 -18.25 3.86 5.00
N LEU A 217 -18.03 4.42 3.81
CA LEU A 217 -17.48 3.69 2.66
C LEU A 217 -16.14 4.28 2.26
N ASP A 218 -15.21 3.42 1.90
CA ASP A 218 -14.01 3.79 1.15
C ASP A 218 -14.19 3.43 -0.33
N LEU A 219 -13.94 4.41 -1.19
CA LEU A 219 -13.95 4.27 -2.62
C LEU A 219 -12.54 4.52 -3.15
N ALA A 220 -11.93 3.51 -3.74
CA ALA A 220 -10.60 3.61 -4.33
C ALA A 220 -10.63 3.14 -5.79
N ALA A 221 -10.08 3.95 -6.69
CA ALA A 221 -10.14 3.71 -8.12
C ALA A 221 -8.78 3.81 -8.80
N ALA A 222 -8.64 3.10 -9.91
CA ALA A 222 -7.58 3.30 -10.87
C ALA A 222 -8.19 3.63 -12.25
N PHE A 223 -7.94 4.86 -12.69
CA PHE A 223 -8.58 5.40 -13.89
C PHE A 223 -7.60 5.48 -15.07
N ASP A 224 -8.12 5.26 -16.26
CA ASP A 224 -7.39 5.54 -17.50
C ASP A 224 -7.29 7.05 -17.75
N ASN A 225 -6.11 7.52 -18.14
CA ASN A 225 -5.82 8.94 -18.33
C ASN A 225 -6.70 9.65 -19.35
N ARG A 226 -7.05 8.95 -20.45
CA ARG A 226 -7.92 9.50 -21.49
C ARG A 226 -9.35 9.64 -20.98
N SER A 227 -9.81 8.60 -20.27
CA SER A 227 -11.17 8.57 -19.73
C SER A 227 -11.41 9.63 -18.66
N ILE A 228 -10.45 9.86 -17.74
CA ILE A 228 -10.56 10.94 -16.74
C ILE A 228 -10.72 12.31 -17.42
N ARG A 229 -9.90 12.59 -18.45
CA ARG A 229 -9.97 13.87 -19.17
C ARG A 229 -11.29 14.05 -19.92
N ALA A 230 -11.76 12.99 -20.58
CA ALA A 230 -13.02 13.02 -21.33
C ALA A 230 -14.25 13.16 -20.43
N LEU A 231 -14.23 12.60 -19.23
CA LEU A 231 -15.35 12.62 -18.29
C LEU A 231 -15.34 13.83 -17.32
N GLY A 232 -14.27 14.63 -17.32
CA GLY A 232 -14.21 15.83 -16.48
C GLY A 232 -13.67 15.59 -15.06
N GLY A 233 -13.01 14.46 -14.80
CA GLY A 233 -12.30 14.21 -13.54
C GLY A 233 -12.67 12.91 -12.83
N PRO A 234 -12.03 12.63 -11.66
CA PRO A 234 -12.22 11.38 -10.94
C PRO A 234 -13.65 11.14 -10.45
N ALA A 235 -14.32 12.18 -9.96
CA ALA A 235 -15.70 12.09 -9.46
C ALA A 235 -16.67 11.66 -10.57
N ALA A 236 -16.59 12.28 -11.75
CA ALA A 236 -17.42 11.94 -12.91
C ALA A 236 -17.06 10.55 -13.47
N ALA A 237 -15.78 10.17 -13.48
CA ALA A 237 -15.37 8.84 -13.89
C ALA A 237 -15.89 7.76 -12.95
N ALA A 238 -15.84 7.97 -11.63
CA ALA A 238 -16.40 7.06 -10.64
C ALA A 238 -17.93 6.95 -10.78
N ALA A 239 -18.63 8.07 -10.94
CA ALA A 239 -20.07 8.08 -11.17
C ALA A 239 -20.45 7.30 -12.43
N SER A 240 -19.69 7.44 -13.53
CA SER A 240 -19.90 6.67 -14.76
C SER A 240 -19.74 5.16 -14.54
N ILE A 241 -18.77 4.73 -13.72
CA ILE A 241 -18.60 3.32 -13.36
C ILE A 241 -19.81 2.83 -12.55
N LEU A 242 -20.23 3.59 -11.54
CA LEU A 242 -21.33 3.23 -10.64
C LEU A 242 -22.67 3.15 -11.39
N HIS A 243 -22.95 4.11 -12.27
CA HIS A 243 -24.13 4.06 -13.14
C HIS A 243 -24.15 2.82 -14.05
N ALA A 244 -23.00 2.45 -14.63
CA ALA A 244 -22.88 1.26 -15.47
C ALA A 244 -23.03 -0.07 -14.70
N GLN A 245 -23.12 -0.01 -13.35
CA GLN A 245 -23.31 -1.14 -12.45
C GLN A 245 -24.61 -1.02 -11.63
N ASP A 246 -25.58 -0.24 -12.12
CA ASP A 246 -26.90 -0.02 -11.50
C ASP A 246 -26.84 0.49 -10.06
N ARG A 247 -25.94 1.46 -9.79
CA ARG A 247 -25.76 2.10 -8.47
C ARG A 247 -25.93 3.62 -8.55
N PRO A 248 -27.11 4.14 -8.92
CA PRO A 248 -27.31 5.56 -9.18
C PRO A 248 -27.21 6.43 -7.92
N SER A 249 -27.70 5.96 -6.76
CA SER A 249 -27.62 6.74 -5.51
C SER A 249 -26.19 6.87 -5.03
N LEU A 250 -25.37 5.80 -5.14
CA LEU A 250 -23.96 5.84 -4.80
C LEU A 250 -23.19 6.74 -5.78
N ALA A 251 -23.52 6.72 -7.07
CA ALA A 251 -22.96 7.61 -8.08
C ALA A 251 -23.25 9.08 -7.75
N ALA A 252 -24.49 9.40 -7.38
CA ALA A 252 -24.89 10.76 -7.00
C ALA A 252 -24.13 11.29 -5.77
N VAL A 253 -23.90 10.45 -4.74
CA VAL A 253 -23.10 10.82 -3.58
C VAL A 253 -21.63 10.99 -3.98
N ALA A 254 -21.03 10.01 -4.65
CA ALA A 254 -19.62 10.00 -5.03
C ALA A 254 -19.25 11.18 -5.96
N SER A 255 -20.16 11.64 -6.81
CA SER A 255 -19.94 12.75 -7.75
C SER A 255 -19.81 14.11 -7.07
N ARG A 256 -20.37 14.28 -5.86
CA ARG A 256 -20.37 15.54 -5.10
C ARG A 256 -19.16 15.70 -4.17
N LEU A 257 -18.42 14.62 -3.94
CA LEU A 257 -17.30 14.60 -3.00
C LEU A 257 -16.00 15.01 -3.68
N LYS A 258 -15.07 15.53 -2.86
CA LYS A 258 -13.72 15.91 -3.31
C LYS A 258 -12.81 14.67 -3.31
N TRP A 259 -12.56 14.12 -4.47
CA TRP A 259 -11.64 13.00 -4.65
C TRP A 259 -10.19 13.44 -4.50
N ARG A 260 -9.39 12.63 -3.81
CA ARG A 260 -7.94 12.79 -3.73
C ARG A 260 -7.28 11.95 -4.80
N GLY A 261 -6.41 12.55 -5.60
CA GLY A 261 -5.62 11.85 -6.63
C GLY A 261 -4.31 11.30 -6.08
N THR A 262 -3.76 10.30 -6.78
CA THR A 262 -2.39 9.81 -6.59
C THR A 262 -1.55 10.10 -7.83
N PRO A 263 -0.22 10.01 -7.76
CA PRO A 263 0.60 9.92 -8.97
C PRO A 263 0.23 8.68 -9.81
N ARG A 264 0.83 8.57 -11.01
CA ARG A 264 0.71 7.36 -11.84
C ARG A 264 1.13 6.13 -11.05
N LEU A 265 0.26 5.11 -11.03
CA LEU A 265 0.36 3.96 -10.14
C LEU A 265 1.52 3.02 -10.51
N THR A 266 1.60 2.59 -11.78
CA THR A 266 2.62 1.62 -12.18
C THR A 266 3.95 2.30 -12.42
N ARG A 267 4.85 2.17 -11.47
CA ARG A 267 6.19 2.73 -11.48
C ARG A 267 7.21 1.86 -10.77
N ARG A 268 8.46 2.01 -11.14
CA ARG A 268 9.58 1.28 -10.54
C ARG A 268 10.80 2.17 -10.42
N ARG A 269 11.68 1.86 -9.47
CA ARG A 269 13.03 2.43 -9.35
C ARG A 269 14.00 1.40 -8.79
N ARG A 270 15.26 1.76 -8.70
CA ARG A 270 16.23 1.01 -7.90
C ARG A 270 15.75 0.94 -6.45
N VAL A 271 15.85 -0.23 -5.82
CA VAL A 271 15.30 -0.43 -4.46
C VAL A 271 16.37 -0.41 -3.37
N ALA A 272 17.66 -0.45 -3.74
CA ALA A 272 18.74 -0.30 -2.76
C ALA A 272 20.07 0.09 -3.41
N ASP A 273 20.92 0.70 -2.61
CA ASP A 273 22.37 0.71 -2.76
C ASP A 273 23.04 0.12 -1.49
N ASP A 274 24.27 0.50 -1.18
CA ASP A 274 24.99 0.00 -0.01
C ASP A 274 24.40 0.46 1.34
N ARG A 275 23.83 1.67 1.42
CA ARG A 275 23.33 2.28 2.66
C ARG A 275 21.86 2.67 2.63
N ILE A 276 21.23 2.69 1.46
CA ILE A 276 19.86 3.15 1.28
C ILE A 276 18.99 1.99 0.80
N ALA A 277 17.85 1.76 1.44
CA ALA A 277 16.83 0.82 0.98
C ALA A 277 15.47 1.49 0.82
N CYS A 278 14.74 1.13 -0.24
CA CYS A 278 13.34 1.51 -0.45
C CYS A 278 12.44 0.34 -0.03
N VAL A 279 11.31 0.63 0.61
CA VAL A 279 10.32 -0.36 1.05
C VAL A 279 8.89 0.13 0.81
N GLY A 280 7.93 -0.79 0.74
CA GLY A 280 6.54 -0.49 0.42
C GLY A 280 6.40 0.13 -0.97
N ASP A 281 5.49 1.10 -1.13
CA ASP A 281 5.24 1.77 -2.40
C ASP A 281 6.44 2.60 -2.88
N ALA A 282 7.29 3.04 -1.97
CA ALA A 282 8.55 3.72 -2.29
C ALA A 282 9.54 2.83 -3.05
N ALA A 283 9.44 1.50 -2.94
CA ALA A 283 10.24 0.53 -3.70
C ALA A 283 9.68 0.21 -5.10
N GLY A 284 8.60 0.88 -5.48
CA GLY A 284 7.86 0.65 -6.73
C GLY A 284 6.48 0.08 -6.49
N TYR A 285 5.58 0.39 -7.40
CA TYR A 285 4.18 0.05 -7.30
C TYR A 285 3.64 -0.54 -8.61
N VAL A 286 2.76 -1.49 -8.48
CA VAL A 286 1.90 -2.00 -9.55
C VAL A 286 0.49 -1.89 -9.02
N GLU A 287 -0.43 -1.36 -9.82
CA GLU A 287 -1.83 -1.22 -9.39
C GLU A 287 -2.39 -2.58 -8.94
N PRO A 288 -2.70 -2.78 -7.64
CA PRO A 288 -3.25 -4.03 -7.14
C PRO A 288 -4.76 -3.98 -7.31
N PHE A 289 -5.30 -4.80 -8.17
CA PHE A 289 -6.75 -4.96 -8.31
C PHE A 289 -7.38 -5.53 -7.03
N THR A 290 -6.62 -6.27 -6.25
CA THR A 290 -7.06 -7.01 -5.06
C THR A 290 -6.68 -6.36 -3.72
N GLY A 291 -6.12 -5.14 -3.71
CA GLY A 291 -5.83 -4.40 -2.48
C GLY A 291 -4.58 -4.87 -1.71
N GLU A 292 -3.67 -5.64 -2.31
CA GLU A 292 -2.52 -6.24 -1.63
C GLU A 292 -1.39 -5.27 -1.22
N GLY A 293 -1.48 -3.99 -1.59
CA GLY A 293 -0.40 -3.01 -1.38
C GLY A 293 0.04 -2.89 0.08
N MET A 294 -0.90 -2.87 1.03
CA MET A 294 -0.58 -2.80 2.46
C MET A 294 0.08 -4.07 2.97
N SER A 295 -0.39 -5.24 2.54
CA SER A 295 0.21 -6.54 2.90
C SER A 295 1.63 -6.69 2.37
N TRP A 296 1.91 -6.21 1.16
CA TRP A 296 3.29 -6.14 0.64
C TRP A 296 4.15 -5.17 1.43
N ALA A 297 3.59 -4.02 1.81
CA ALA A 297 4.31 -3.03 2.61
C ALA A 297 4.74 -3.60 3.95
N LEU A 298 3.83 -4.24 4.69
CA LEU A 298 4.10 -4.90 5.96
C LEU A 298 5.09 -6.06 5.80
N GLY A 299 4.82 -7.01 4.90
CA GLY A 299 5.66 -8.19 4.70
C GLY A 299 7.07 -7.88 4.17
N THR A 300 7.23 -6.85 3.32
CA THR A 300 8.58 -6.42 2.90
C THR A 300 9.31 -5.65 4.00
N ALA A 301 8.59 -4.95 4.87
CA ALA A 301 9.15 -4.22 5.99
C ALA A 301 9.79 -5.16 7.02
N THR A 302 9.14 -6.29 7.33
CA THR A 302 9.69 -7.28 8.27
C THR A 302 11.03 -7.82 7.77
N VAL A 303 11.11 -8.24 6.51
CA VAL A 303 12.35 -8.78 5.92
C VAL A 303 13.42 -7.70 5.75
N LEU A 304 13.03 -6.43 5.49
CA LEU A 304 13.99 -5.33 5.45
C LEU A 304 14.58 -5.04 6.84
N ALA A 305 13.75 -5.04 7.89
CA ALA A 305 14.24 -4.85 9.26
C ALA A 305 15.27 -5.93 9.66
N GLU A 306 15.01 -7.21 9.35
CA GLU A 306 15.98 -8.29 9.54
C GLU A 306 17.25 -8.09 8.72
N THR A 307 17.11 -7.61 7.47
CA THR A 307 18.25 -7.35 6.58
C THR A 307 19.14 -6.23 7.12
N ILE A 308 18.54 -5.18 7.68
CA ILE A 308 19.28 -4.06 8.30
C ILE A 308 19.94 -4.50 9.59
N ASP A 309 19.23 -5.23 10.45
CA ASP A 309 19.75 -5.78 11.69
C ASP A 309 21.02 -6.60 11.44
N GLN A 310 20.96 -7.54 10.49
CA GLN A 310 22.11 -8.32 10.06
C GLN A 310 23.24 -7.44 9.50
N ALA A 311 22.91 -6.44 8.66
CA ALA A 311 23.91 -5.54 8.10
C ALA A 311 24.58 -4.66 9.18
N ILE A 312 23.87 -4.31 10.26
CA ILE A 312 24.46 -3.62 11.42
C ILE A 312 25.42 -4.54 12.15
N ALA A 313 25.01 -5.78 12.43
CA ALA A 313 25.84 -6.76 13.15
C ALA A 313 27.14 -7.11 12.40
N ASP A 314 27.04 -7.32 11.09
CA ASP A 314 28.16 -7.78 10.26
C ASP A 314 28.98 -6.62 9.65
N ASN A 315 28.68 -5.37 9.98
CA ASN A 315 29.22 -4.19 9.31
C ASN A 315 29.11 -4.25 7.78
N GLY A 316 27.97 -4.80 7.30
CA GLY A 316 27.68 -5.11 5.92
C GLY A 316 26.99 -3.97 5.15
N SER A 317 26.32 -4.32 4.06
CA SER A 317 25.61 -3.39 3.16
C SER A 317 24.19 -3.87 2.82
N LEU A 318 23.36 -2.97 2.24
CA LEU A 318 22.00 -3.27 1.83
C LEU A 318 21.87 -3.72 0.36
N LEU A 319 22.99 -4.00 -0.32
CA LEU A 319 22.96 -4.41 -1.74
C LEU A 319 22.14 -5.67 -2.00
N ASP A 320 22.15 -6.62 -1.06
CA ASP A 320 21.40 -7.87 -1.18
C ASP A 320 19.87 -7.65 -1.07
N TRP A 321 19.42 -6.52 -0.53
CA TRP A 321 18.00 -6.17 -0.47
C TRP A 321 17.32 -6.21 -1.84
N ARG A 322 18.04 -5.87 -2.93
CA ARG A 322 17.48 -5.91 -4.28
C ARG A 322 17.00 -7.32 -4.66
N ARG A 323 17.78 -8.35 -4.33
CA ARG A 323 17.43 -9.76 -4.60
C ARG A 323 16.31 -10.22 -3.70
N ARG A 324 16.41 -9.95 -2.39
CA ARG A 324 15.39 -10.32 -1.40
C ARG A 324 14.04 -9.68 -1.74
N HIS A 325 13.99 -8.38 -1.97
CA HIS A 325 12.78 -7.67 -2.36
C HIS A 325 12.14 -8.23 -3.66
N SER A 326 12.96 -8.53 -4.67
CA SER A 326 12.46 -9.09 -5.93
C SER A 326 11.83 -10.49 -5.75
N ARG A 327 12.39 -11.31 -4.87
CA ARG A 327 11.82 -12.63 -4.53
C ARG A 327 10.50 -12.50 -3.80
N LEU A 328 10.39 -11.56 -2.86
CA LEU A 328 9.19 -11.35 -2.04
C LEU A 328 7.97 -10.88 -2.86
N VAL A 329 8.16 -9.92 -3.76
CA VAL A 329 7.02 -9.28 -4.46
C VAL A 329 6.98 -9.53 -5.97
N GLY A 330 7.99 -10.17 -6.54
CA GLY A 330 8.13 -10.29 -8.00
C GLY A 330 6.99 -11.08 -8.65
N ARG A 331 6.64 -12.24 -8.09
CA ARG A 331 5.56 -13.09 -8.59
C ARG A 331 4.20 -12.43 -8.43
N ASP A 332 3.94 -11.82 -7.30
CA ASP A 332 2.67 -11.16 -7.01
C ASP A 332 2.49 -9.91 -7.89
N ARG A 333 3.54 -9.12 -8.07
CA ARG A 333 3.53 -7.99 -9.01
C ARG A 333 3.29 -8.42 -10.46
N LEU A 334 3.80 -9.59 -10.88
CA LEU A 334 3.51 -10.13 -12.21
C LEU A 334 2.03 -10.51 -12.33
N ARG A 335 1.48 -11.21 -11.33
CA ARG A 335 0.05 -11.56 -11.27
C ARG A 335 -0.84 -10.33 -11.32
N CYS A 336 -0.56 -9.30 -10.51
CA CYS A 336 -1.29 -8.04 -10.53
C CYS A 336 -1.24 -7.35 -11.90
N ARG A 337 -0.09 -7.38 -12.60
CA ARG A 337 -0.01 -6.85 -13.96
C ARG A 337 -0.90 -7.59 -14.94
N LEU A 338 -0.94 -8.91 -14.88
CA LEU A 338 -1.79 -9.73 -15.74
C LEU A 338 -3.27 -9.46 -15.48
N VAL A 339 -3.68 -9.40 -14.21
CA VAL A 339 -5.06 -9.07 -13.82
C VAL A 339 -5.42 -7.64 -14.26
N ALA A 340 -4.56 -6.66 -13.98
CA ALA A 340 -4.76 -5.28 -14.40
C ALA A 340 -4.89 -5.15 -15.93
N GLN A 341 -4.14 -5.94 -16.69
CA GLN A 341 -4.23 -6.00 -18.14
C GLN A 341 -5.57 -6.62 -18.62
N ALA A 342 -5.99 -7.72 -17.99
CA ALA A 342 -7.27 -8.35 -18.30
C ALA A 342 -8.46 -7.42 -18.02
N VAL A 343 -8.43 -6.71 -16.90
CA VAL A 343 -9.47 -5.72 -16.52
C VAL A 343 -9.51 -4.50 -17.46
N ARG A 344 -8.42 -4.21 -18.18
CA ARG A 344 -8.38 -3.13 -19.18
C ARG A 344 -9.21 -3.44 -20.42
N THR A 345 -9.50 -4.70 -20.69
CA THR A 345 -10.28 -5.13 -21.85
C THR A 345 -11.68 -5.53 -21.35
N PRO A 346 -12.69 -4.64 -21.46
CA PRO A 346 -14.03 -4.90 -20.90
C PRO A 346 -14.63 -6.22 -21.38
N GLY A 347 -14.39 -6.59 -22.64
CA GLY A 347 -14.84 -7.86 -23.21
C GLY A 347 -14.21 -9.08 -22.52
N LEU A 348 -12.92 -9.02 -22.13
CA LEU A 348 -12.25 -10.11 -21.40
C LEU A 348 -12.75 -10.23 -19.97
N ALA A 349 -12.94 -9.09 -19.26
CA ALA A 349 -13.51 -9.09 -17.93
C ALA A 349 -14.92 -9.67 -17.91
N HIS A 350 -15.77 -9.26 -18.86
CA HIS A 350 -17.12 -9.77 -19.04
C HIS A 350 -17.13 -11.26 -19.38
N ALA A 351 -16.28 -11.71 -20.31
CA ALA A 351 -16.13 -13.13 -20.68
C ALA A 351 -15.65 -13.98 -19.49
N ALA A 352 -14.66 -13.48 -18.72
CA ALA A 352 -14.15 -14.17 -17.53
C ALA A 352 -15.23 -14.36 -16.47
N ILE A 353 -16.05 -13.33 -16.20
CA ILE A 353 -17.18 -13.42 -15.28
C ILE A 353 -18.20 -14.44 -15.80
N ARG A 354 -18.55 -14.41 -17.10
CA ARG A 354 -19.49 -15.34 -17.71
C ARG A 354 -19.04 -16.79 -17.63
N VAL A 355 -17.76 -17.07 -17.92
CA VAL A 355 -17.21 -18.42 -17.86
C VAL A 355 -17.13 -18.89 -16.40
N ALA A 356 -16.70 -18.05 -15.47
CA ALA A 356 -16.62 -18.41 -14.05
C ALA A 356 -17.99 -18.62 -13.40
N SER A 357 -19.05 -18.02 -13.92
CA SER A 357 -20.42 -18.24 -13.43
C SER A 357 -20.93 -19.65 -13.71
N VAL A 358 -20.43 -20.31 -14.79
CA VAL A 358 -20.87 -21.64 -15.21
C VAL A 358 -19.84 -22.75 -14.97
N ALA A 359 -18.58 -22.39 -14.64
CA ALA A 359 -17.48 -23.35 -14.47
C ALA A 359 -16.86 -23.26 -13.05
N PRO A 360 -17.24 -24.17 -12.13
CA PRO A 360 -16.77 -24.14 -10.74
C PRO A 360 -15.24 -24.16 -10.59
N PHE A 361 -14.51 -24.83 -11.48
CA PHE A 361 -13.06 -24.87 -11.48
C PHE A 361 -12.44 -23.49 -11.79
N ILE A 362 -13.00 -22.75 -12.74
CA ILE A 362 -12.52 -21.40 -13.08
C ILE A 362 -12.86 -20.43 -11.97
N ARG A 363 -14.03 -20.57 -11.35
CA ARG A 363 -14.43 -19.81 -10.16
C ARG A 363 -13.42 -19.96 -9.02
N ARG A 364 -12.95 -21.18 -8.75
CA ARG A 364 -11.93 -21.47 -7.75
C ARG A 364 -10.59 -20.80 -8.09
N ARG A 365 -10.14 -20.90 -9.35
CA ARG A 365 -8.92 -20.25 -9.83
C ARG A 365 -8.99 -18.72 -9.76
N LEU A 366 -10.14 -18.12 -10.04
CA LEU A 366 -10.35 -16.68 -9.88
C LEU A 366 -10.37 -16.26 -8.41
N ALA A 367 -10.95 -17.07 -7.52
CA ALA A 367 -10.90 -16.83 -6.08
C ALA A 367 -9.46 -16.88 -5.56
N ASP A 368 -8.66 -17.87 -5.98
CA ASP A 368 -7.23 -17.98 -5.63
C ASP A 368 -6.41 -16.81 -6.19
N ALA A 369 -6.74 -16.34 -7.39
CA ALA A 369 -6.10 -15.17 -7.98
C ALA A 369 -6.51 -13.87 -7.28
N ALA A 370 -7.76 -13.75 -6.84
CA ALA A 370 -8.29 -12.60 -6.11
C ALA A 370 -7.72 -12.54 -4.68
N SER A 371 -7.50 -13.69 -4.02
CA SER A 371 -6.96 -13.78 -2.65
C SER A 371 -5.42 -13.78 -2.56
N GLY A 372 -4.71 -13.50 -3.68
CA GLY A 372 -3.26 -13.36 -3.67
C GLY A 372 -2.46 -14.67 -3.60
N GLY A 373 -3.11 -15.82 -3.77
CA GLY A 373 -2.49 -17.15 -3.71
C GLY A 373 -1.94 -17.47 -2.32
N ARG A 374 -2.45 -18.50 -1.68
CA ARG A 374 -1.98 -18.98 -0.38
C ARG A 374 -0.52 -19.46 -0.50
N THR A 375 0.44 -18.63 -0.11
CA THR A 375 1.75 -19.10 0.34
C THR A 375 1.74 -19.03 1.85
N SER A 376 2.02 -20.18 2.48
CA SER A 376 2.10 -20.29 3.95
C SER A 376 3.16 -19.34 4.51
N PRO A 377 2.98 -18.76 5.72
CA PRO A 377 4.02 -17.96 6.38
C PRO A 377 5.37 -18.66 6.49
N GLY A 378 5.38 -20.00 6.53
CA GLY A 378 6.61 -20.81 6.55
C GLY A 378 7.48 -20.73 5.27
N ASP A 379 6.91 -20.33 4.14
CA ASP A 379 7.68 -20.20 2.88
C ASP A 379 8.54 -18.94 2.81
N LEU A 380 8.34 -17.98 3.74
CA LEU A 380 9.13 -16.75 3.81
C LEU A 380 10.36 -16.88 4.72
N ILE A 381 10.37 -17.85 5.64
CA ILE A 381 11.45 -18.06 6.63
C ILE A 381 12.31 -19.28 6.28
N GLY A 382 11.85 -20.15 5.39
CA GLY A 382 12.48 -21.42 5.01
C GLY A 382 13.60 -21.33 3.96
N GLY A 383 14.58 -20.51 4.19
CA GLY A 383 15.84 -20.45 3.42
C GLY A 383 17.05 -20.77 4.29
N ARG A 384 16.96 -21.82 5.13
CA ARG A 384 18.14 -22.45 5.74
C ARG A 384 18.44 -23.74 4.98
N SER A 385 19.41 -23.69 4.12
CA SER A 385 20.47 -24.66 3.82
C SER A 385 21.32 -24.14 2.67
#